data_1eb397d56265c5a7d1a681fe7e91bb9c
#
_entry.id   1eb397d56265c5a7d1a681fe7e91bb9c
#
_cell.length_a   1.000
_cell.length_b   1.000
_cell.length_c   1.000
_cell.angle_alpha   90.00
_cell.angle_beta   90.00
_cell.angle_gamma   90.00
#
_symmetry.space_group_name_H-M   'P 1'
#
loop_
_entity.id
_entity.type
_entity.pdbx_description
1 polymer ?
#
loop_
_entity_poly.entity_id
_entity_poly.type
_entity_poly.pdbx_seq_one_letter_code
_entity_poly.pdbx_strand_id
1 'polypeptide(L)'
;MRLAGTAVGVGLAAGLVLTTPAAPASARPSDPGVVNYAVMGKGSVGNIVGAPMRFEWTYTDPFQSYYVDNPVCNNWADIGLPEVYADPDLASFNGAVAQESPTDMTHFVKQAVGVYATNDAAGRAFHRVVDRTIGCSGQTTAMHLDNLTTQVWTFTGEPATATDATWVKQEAGTDRRCFTTTRLRENVLLQAKVCQAGNGGPAVNALAGAMQNTLGQ
;
A
#
# COMPACT_ATOMS: atom_id res chain seq x y z
N MET A 1 50.33 -22.48 -74.83
CA MET A 1 48.92 -22.40 -74.45
C MET A 1 48.86 -21.92 -73.00
N ARG A 2 48.46 -20.63 -72.74
CA ARG A 2 48.34 -20.06 -71.38
C ARG A 2 46.84 -19.90 -71.10
N LEU A 3 46.33 -20.54 -70.06
CA LEU A 3 44.98 -20.36 -69.57
C LEU A 3 44.99 -19.33 -68.43
N ALA A 4 44.28 -18.24 -68.59
CA ALA A 4 44.06 -17.23 -67.58
C ALA A 4 42.85 -17.65 -66.77
N GLY A 5 43.03 -17.76 -65.42
CA GLY A 5 41.98 -17.97 -64.48
C GLY A 5 41.52 -16.67 -63.89
N THR A 6 40.22 -16.36 -64.03
CA THR A 6 39.58 -15.17 -63.48
C THR A 6 39.03 -15.55 -62.09
N ALA A 7 39.52 -14.88 -61.03
CA ALA A 7 39.00 -14.99 -59.66
C ALA A 7 37.84 -13.98 -59.44
N VAL A 8 36.66 -14.52 -59.13
CA VAL A 8 35.49 -13.70 -58.72
C VAL A 8 35.51 -13.57 -57.20
N GLY A 9 35.75 -12.37 -56.71
CA GLY A 9 35.66 -12.04 -55.31
C GLY A 9 34.23 -11.76 -54.90
N VAL A 10 33.66 -12.57 -53.97
CA VAL A 10 32.38 -12.35 -53.34
C VAL A 10 32.60 -11.48 -52.08
N GLY A 11 32.22 -10.24 -52.14
CA GLY A 11 32.23 -9.34 -50.98
C GLY A 11 31.02 -9.60 -50.05
N LEU A 12 31.27 -10.09 -48.84
CA LEU A 12 30.26 -10.15 -47.78
C LEU A 12 30.16 -8.76 -47.12
N ALA A 13 29.06 -8.05 -47.35
CA ALA A 13 28.69 -6.85 -46.61
C ALA A 13 28.02 -7.27 -45.29
N ALA A 14 28.76 -7.18 -44.20
CA ALA A 14 28.22 -7.34 -42.83
C ALA A 14 27.45 -6.12 -42.45
N GLY A 15 26.12 -6.17 -42.52
CA GLY A 15 25.24 -5.11 -42.01
C GLY A 15 25.21 -5.10 -40.46
N LEU A 16 25.77 -4.09 -39.84
CA LEU A 16 25.61 -3.82 -38.40
C LEU A 16 24.15 -3.41 -38.16
N VAL A 17 23.36 -4.30 -37.57
CA VAL A 17 22.04 -3.95 -37.02
C VAL A 17 22.26 -3.26 -35.68
N LEU A 18 22.18 -1.95 -35.64
CA LEU A 18 22.15 -1.15 -34.42
C LEU A 18 20.78 -1.38 -33.76
N THR A 19 20.72 -2.29 -32.78
CA THR A 19 19.56 -2.40 -31.90
C THR A 19 19.59 -1.22 -30.93
N THR A 20 18.76 -0.19 -31.18
CA THR A 20 18.48 0.86 -30.19
C THR A 20 17.78 0.21 -28.99
N PRO A 21 18.30 0.37 -27.75
CA PRO A 21 17.56 -0.08 -26.59
C PRO A 21 16.21 0.66 -26.55
N ALA A 22 15.10 -0.08 -26.49
CA ALA A 22 13.80 0.49 -26.27
C ALA A 22 13.85 1.23 -24.92
N ALA A 23 13.54 2.53 -24.91
CA ALA A 23 13.36 3.27 -23.66
C ALA A 23 12.29 2.54 -22.84
N PRO A 24 12.47 2.40 -21.51
CA PRO A 24 11.45 1.81 -20.66
C PRO A 24 10.15 2.61 -20.87
N ALA A 25 9.07 1.90 -21.21
CA ALA A 25 7.76 2.53 -21.33
C ALA A 25 7.45 3.16 -19.98
N SER A 26 7.34 4.49 -19.93
CA SER A 26 6.89 5.20 -18.74
C SER A 26 5.48 4.68 -18.45
N ALA A 27 5.31 4.04 -17.30
CA ALA A 27 4.01 3.60 -16.85
C ALA A 27 3.05 4.81 -16.84
N ARG A 28 1.82 4.60 -17.31
CA ARG A 28 0.82 5.67 -17.35
C ARG A 28 0.26 5.88 -15.95
N PRO A 29 0.13 7.14 -15.48
CA PRO A 29 -0.55 7.42 -14.22
C PRO A 29 -1.94 6.80 -14.18
N SER A 30 -2.33 6.26 -13.02
CA SER A 30 -3.66 5.70 -12.82
C SER A 30 -4.73 6.80 -12.86
N ASP A 31 -5.88 6.47 -13.45
CA ASP A 31 -7.05 7.34 -13.46
C ASP A 31 -7.58 7.56 -12.02
N PRO A 32 -7.98 8.79 -11.64
CA PRO A 32 -8.59 9.06 -10.34
C PRO A 32 -9.77 8.13 -9.99
N GLY A 33 -10.53 7.67 -10.98
CA GLY A 33 -11.65 6.75 -10.79
C GLY A 33 -11.25 5.37 -10.24
N VAL A 34 -9.98 4.98 -10.34
CA VAL A 34 -9.52 3.66 -9.86
C VAL A 34 -9.75 3.44 -8.37
N VAL A 35 -9.83 4.48 -7.55
CA VAL A 35 -10.11 4.38 -6.11
C VAL A 35 -11.43 3.64 -5.82
N ASN A 36 -12.41 3.69 -6.75
CA ASN A 36 -13.70 3.03 -6.59
C ASN A 36 -13.61 1.51 -6.75
N TYR A 37 -12.56 1.02 -7.41
CA TYR A 37 -12.35 -0.42 -7.66
C TYR A 37 -11.23 -1.00 -6.80
N ALA A 38 -10.33 -0.16 -6.33
CA ALA A 38 -9.16 -0.61 -5.58
C ALA A 38 -9.48 -0.93 -4.11
N VAL A 39 -10.63 -0.50 -3.61
CA VAL A 39 -11.13 -0.88 -2.28
C VAL A 39 -11.98 -2.14 -2.41
N MET A 40 -11.55 -3.21 -1.74
CA MET A 40 -12.26 -4.50 -1.76
C MET A 40 -13.51 -4.47 -0.89
N GLY A 41 -14.65 -4.88 -1.42
CA GLY A 41 -15.89 -5.02 -0.65
C GLY A 41 -15.81 -6.13 0.41
N LYS A 42 -16.65 -6.03 1.43
CA LYS A 42 -16.65 -6.92 2.61
C LYS A 42 -16.70 -8.42 2.29
N GLY A 43 -17.33 -8.83 1.19
CA GLY A 43 -17.36 -10.24 0.77
C GLY A 43 -15.98 -10.76 0.40
N SER A 44 -15.22 -9.98 -0.41
CA SER A 44 -13.84 -10.31 -0.79
C SER A 44 -12.92 -10.26 0.43
N VAL A 45 -13.09 -9.25 1.29
CA VAL A 45 -12.35 -9.13 2.55
C VAL A 45 -12.58 -10.36 3.44
N GLY A 46 -13.84 -10.78 3.60
CA GLY A 46 -14.20 -11.96 4.40
C GLY A 46 -13.52 -13.24 3.91
N ASN A 47 -13.47 -13.43 2.58
CA ASN A 47 -12.75 -14.57 2.00
C ASN A 47 -11.24 -14.53 2.28
N ILE A 48 -10.65 -13.34 2.29
CA ILE A 48 -9.20 -13.15 2.53
C ILE A 48 -8.84 -13.42 4.00
N VAL A 49 -9.65 -12.91 4.95
CA VAL A 49 -9.37 -13.07 6.39
C VAL A 49 -9.94 -14.36 6.97
N GLY A 50 -10.78 -15.09 6.22
CA GLY A 50 -11.39 -16.34 6.67
C GLY A 50 -12.52 -16.16 7.69
N ALA A 51 -13.17 -14.96 7.71
CA ALA A 51 -14.26 -14.64 8.64
C ALA A 51 -15.40 -13.88 7.93
N PRO A 52 -16.66 -14.07 8.34
CA PRO A 52 -17.79 -13.42 7.69
C PRO A 52 -17.87 -11.93 8.05
N MET A 53 -17.42 -11.04 7.18
CA MET A 53 -17.56 -9.60 7.33
C MET A 53 -19.00 -9.18 6.99
N ARG A 54 -19.78 -8.79 8.00
CA ARG A 54 -21.20 -8.40 7.83
C ARG A 54 -21.40 -6.90 7.86
N PHE A 55 -20.51 -6.18 8.53
CA PHE A 55 -20.52 -4.72 8.59
C PHE A 55 -19.44 -4.15 7.66
N GLU A 56 -19.80 -3.08 6.94
CA GLU A 56 -18.88 -2.31 6.09
C GLU A 56 -19.25 -0.84 6.18
N TRP A 57 -18.24 -0.01 6.28
CA TRP A 57 -18.35 1.43 6.21
C TRP A 57 -17.30 1.99 5.25
N THR A 58 -17.73 2.79 4.28
CA THR A 58 -16.84 3.45 3.33
C THR A 58 -16.67 4.93 3.66
N TYR A 59 -15.52 5.50 3.32
CA TYR A 59 -15.21 6.89 3.55
C TYR A 59 -14.42 7.46 2.37
N THR A 60 -14.77 8.69 1.96
CA THR A 60 -14.22 9.37 0.78
C THR A 60 -13.21 10.45 1.12
N ASP A 61 -13.00 10.70 2.41
CA ASP A 61 -12.03 11.67 2.91
C ASP A 61 -11.12 11.01 3.95
N PRO A 62 -9.81 11.33 3.95
CA PRO A 62 -8.92 10.88 5.01
C PRO A 62 -9.41 11.39 6.38
N PHE A 63 -9.39 10.53 7.39
CA PHE A 63 -9.83 10.90 8.74
C PHE A 63 -8.96 10.27 9.82
N GLN A 64 -9.01 10.89 11.01
CA GLN A 64 -8.38 10.38 12.23
C GLN A 64 -9.38 10.52 13.38
N SER A 65 -9.56 9.44 14.15
CA SER A 65 -10.50 9.34 15.27
C SER A 65 -9.79 8.95 16.56
N TYR A 66 -8.56 9.38 16.72
CA TYR A 66 -7.70 9.11 17.87
C TYR A 66 -6.53 10.10 17.93
N TYR A 67 -5.84 10.10 19.07
CA TYR A 67 -4.48 10.63 19.18
C TYR A 67 -3.58 9.63 19.90
N VAL A 68 -2.26 9.78 19.76
CA VAL A 68 -1.25 8.96 20.43
C VAL A 68 -0.35 9.83 21.29
N ASP A 69 0.11 9.30 22.44
CA ASP A 69 1.00 10.03 23.33
C ASP A 69 2.38 10.29 22.68
N ASN A 70 2.84 9.33 21.88
CA ASN A 70 4.06 9.49 21.09
C ASN A 70 3.72 9.85 19.63
N PRO A 71 3.81 11.13 19.22
CA PRO A 71 3.41 11.58 17.88
C PRO A 71 4.24 10.97 16.75
N VAL A 72 5.44 10.46 17.03
CA VAL A 72 6.26 9.74 16.04
C VAL A 72 5.56 8.49 15.53
N CYS A 73 4.69 7.87 16.36
CA CYS A 73 3.96 6.67 16.00
C CYS A 73 2.58 6.95 15.36
N ASN A 74 2.19 8.22 15.17
CA ASN A 74 0.86 8.55 14.67
C ASN A 74 0.54 7.84 13.34
N ASN A 75 1.44 7.90 12.35
CA ASN A 75 1.21 7.33 11.03
C ASN A 75 1.31 5.79 10.97
N TRP A 76 1.69 5.18 12.10
CA TRP A 76 1.67 3.72 12.28
C TRP A 76 0.49 3.23 13.12
N ALA A 77 -0.15 4.12 13.85
CA ALA A 77 -1.30 3.76 14.70
C ALA A 77 -2.53 3.37 13.86
N ASP A 78 -2.72 4.03 12.68
CA ASP A 78 -3.78 3.70 11.73
C ASP A 78 -3.38 4.05 10.29
N ILE A 79 -4.28 3.79 9.33
CA ILE A 79 -4.15 4.10 7.91
C ILE A 79 -5.26 5.04 7.44
N GLY A 80 -5.09 5.63 6.25
CA GLY A 80 -6.08 6.56 5.70
C GLY A 80 -6.11 7.90 6.44
N LEU A 81 -4.96 8.33 6.97
CA LEU A 81 -4.86 9.51 7.83
C LEU A 81 -4.69 10.81 7.03
N PRO A 82 -5.26 11.93 7.49
CA PRO A 82 -5.05 13.23 6.87
C PRO A 82 -3.57 13.60 6.74
N GLU A 83 -2.74 13.31 7.74
CA GLU A 83 -1.30 13.59 7.69
C GLU A 83 -0.60 12.89 6.51
N VAL A 84 -1.08 11.73 6.09
CA VAL A 84 -0.53 10.98 4.95
C VAL A 84 -1.13 11.44 3.63
N TYR A 85 -2.45 11.61 3.57
CA TYR A 85 -3.18 11.80 2.32
C TYR A 85 -3.56 13.26 2.03
N ALA A 86 -3.62 14.18 3.02
CA ALA A 86 -3.93 15.58 2.79
C ALA A 86 -2.79 16.30 2.06
N ASP A 87 -2.78 16.18 0.75
CA ASP A 87 -1.81 16.77 -0.18
C ASP A 87 -2.60 17.54 -1.24
N PRO A 88 -2.19 18.75 -1.65
CA PRO A 88 -2.89 19.53 -2.69
C PRO A 88 -2.99 18.80 -4.03
N ASP A 89 -2.09 17.85 -4.26
CA ASP A 89 -2.07 17.04 -5.48
C ASP A 89 -2.88 15.72 -5.35
N LEU A 90 -3.59 15.49 -4.25
CA LEU A 90 -4.51 14.35 -4.11
C LEU A 90 -5.69 14.55 -5.06
N ALA A 91 -5.79 13.72 -6.09
CA ALA A 91 -6.84 13.80 -7.10
C ALA A 91 -8.12 13.05 -6.68
N SER A 92 -7.97 11.94 -5.95
CA SER A 92 -9.09 11.17 -5.41
C SER A 92 -8.66 10.29 -4.25
N PHE A 93 -9.62 9.96 -3.40
CA PHE A 93 -9.41 9.11 -2.24
C PHE A 93 -10.63 8.23 -2.00
N ASN A 94 -10.42 7.00 -1.55
CA ASN A 94 -11.45 6.12 -1.05
C ASN A 94 -10.88 5.18 0.02
N GLY A 95 -11.73 4.77 0.94
CA GLY A 95 -11.38 3.78 1.95
C GLY A 95 -12.59 3.02 2.46
N ALA A 96 -12.33 1.91 3.10
CA ALA A 96 -13.36 1.09 3.73
C ALA A 96 -12.84 0.47 5.04
N VAL A 97 -13.79 0.26 5.94
CA VAL A 97 -13.65 -0.57 7.14
C VAL A 97 -14.61 -1.74 6.99
N ALA A 98 -14.14 -2.95 7.29
CA ALA A 98 -14.95 -4.15 7.36
C ALA A 98 -14.69 -4.89 8.68
N GLN A 99 -15.74 -5.43 9.28
CA GLN A 99 -15.70 -6.20 10.54
C GLN A 99 -16.91 -7.14 10.64
N GLU A 100 -16.93 -8.04 11.62
CA GLU A 100 -18.01 -9.01 11.79
C GLU A 100 -19.37 -8.34 12.07
N SER A 101 -19.37 -7.31 12.93
CA SER A 101 -20.54 -6.48 13.23
C SER A 101 -20.09 -5.09 13.69
N PRO A 102 -20.97 -4.12 13.90
CA PRO A 102 -20.60 -2.81 14.41
C PRO A 102 -19.88 -2.83 15.78
N THR A 103 -20.08 -3.89 16.56
CA THR A 103 -19.50 -4.03 17.91
C THR A 103 -18.50 -5.20 18.04
N ASP A 104 -18.44 -6.08 17.05
CA ASP A 104 -17.49 -7.19 17.03
C ASP A 104 -16.35 -6.86 16.07
N MET A 105 -15.17 -6.68 16.64
CA MET A 105 -13.93 -6.36 15.95
C MET A 105 -12.88 -7.46 16.14
N THR A 106 -13.31 -8.73 16.27
CA THR A 106 -12.41 -9.88 16.32
C THR A 106 -11.49 -9.86 15.10
N HIS A 107 -12.07 -9.63 13.91
CA HIS A 107 -11.35 -9.18 12.73
C HIS A 107 -11.75 -7.75 12.41
N PHE A 108 -10.78 -6.88 12.34
CA PHE A 108 -10.97 -5.49 11.89
C PHE A 108 -10.07 -5.24 10.67
N VAL A 109 -10.67 -4.89 9.56
CA VAL A 109 -9.96 -4.62 8.31
C VAL A 109 -10.21 -3.19 7.89
N LYS A 110 -9.15 -2.46 7.58
CA LYS A 110 -9.24 -1.11 7.03
C LYS A 110 -8.42 -1.01 5.74
N GLN A 111 -8.93 -0.28 4.77
CA GLN A 111 -8.32 -0.05 3.48
C GLN A 111 -8.33 1.43 3.18
N ALA A 112 -7.30 1.93 2.49
CA ALA A 112 -7.23 3.30 2.00
C ALA A 112 -6.47 3.35 0.69
N VAL A 113 -6.96 4.12 -0.27
CA VAL A 113 -6.38 4.33 -1.59
C VAL A 113 -6.42 5.82 -1.91
N GLY A 114 -5.28 6.39 -2.26
CA GLY A 114 -5.19 7.74 -2.79
C GLY A 114 -4.54 7.73 -4.17
N VAL A 115 -5.14 8.44 -5.12
CA VAL A 115 -4.56 8.71 -6.44
C VAL A 115 -4.13 10.17 -6.47
N TYR A 116 -2.91 10.41 -6.87
CA TYR A 116 -2.31 11.75 -6.93
C TYR A 116 -2.15 12.21 -8.38
N ALA A 117 -2.03 13.52 -8.59
CA ALA A 117 -1.83 14.08 -9.92
C ALA A 117 -0.50 13.63 -10.55
N THR A 118 0.51 13.31 -9.75
CA THR A 118 1.84 12.88 -10.19
C THR A 118 2.43 11.76 -9.33
N ASN A 119 3.39 11.02 -9.88
CA ASN A 119 4.15 10.01 -9.14
C ASN A 119 4.93 10.64 -7.97
N ASP A 120 5.48 11.84 -8.15
CA ASP A 120 6.21 12.56 -7.10
C ASP A 120 5.31 12.91 -5.91
N ALA A 121 4.05 13.30 -6.17
CA ALA A 121 3.08 13.58 -5.12
C ALA A 121 2.72 12.32 -4.31
N ALA A 122 2.51 11.20 -4.99
CA ALA A 122 2.32 9.90 -4.33
C ALA A 122 3.57 9.47 -3.54
N GLY A 123 4.77 9.72 -4.11
CA GLY A 123 6.05 9.51 -3.42
C GLY A 123 6.15 10.32 -2.12
N ARG A 124 5.77 11.60 -2.13
CA ARG A 124 5.73 12.43 -0.90
C ARG A 124 4.79 11.83 0.15
N ALA A 125 3.61 11.34 -0.28
CA ALA A 125 2.68 10.68 0.62
C ALA A 125 3.25 9.39 1.23
N PHE A 126 3.93 8.57 0.43
CA PHE A 126 4.64 7.39 0.91
C PHE A 126 5.73 7.76 1.92
N HIS A 127 6.52 8.81 1.65
CA HIS A 127 7.55 9.30 2.56
C HIS A 127 6.97 9.79 3.89
N ARG A 128 5.79 10.42 3.91
CA ARG A 128 5.09 10.76 5.17
C ARG A 128 4.80 9.54 6.05
N VAL A 129 4.63 8.36 5.44
CA VAL A 129 4.52 7.11 6.20
C VAL A 129 5.88 6.64 6.67
N VAL A 130 6.88 6.52 5.76
CA VAL A 130 8.14 5.81 6.05
C VAL A 130 9.15 6.64 6.83
N ASP A 131 9.21 7.95 6.66
CA ASP A 131 10.20 8.79 7.34
C ASP A 131 9.98 8.86 8.86
N ARG A 132 8.75 8.63 9.32
CA ARG A 132 8.42 8.53 10.75
C ARG A 132 8.59 7.13 11.33
N THR A 133 8.72 6.12 10.49
CA THR A 133 8.81 4.72 10.91
C THR A 133 10.09 4.42 11.70
N ILE A 134 11.18 5.07 11.36
CA ILE A 134 12.50 4.87 12.01
C ILE A 134 12.43 5.14 13.51
N GLY A 135 11.63 6.12 13.93
CA GLY A 135 11.48 6.48 15.35
C GLY A 135 10.41 5.70 16.11
N CYS A 136 9.46 5.05 15.42
CA CYS A 136 8.34 4.35 16.05
C CYS A 136 8.62 2.86 16.29
N SER A 137 9.45 2.20 15.49
CA SER A 137 9.75 0.79 15.68
C SER A 137 10.39 0.53 17.05
N GLY A 138 9.86 -0.42 17.80
CA GLY A 138 10.24 -0.74 19.18
C GLY A 138 9.56 0.13 20.24
N GLN A 139 8.77 1.15 19.85
CA GLN A 139 8.07 2.01 20.81
C GLN A 139 6.76 1.38 21.30
N THR A 140 6.44 1.69 22.54
CA THR A 140 5.12 1.41 23.13
C THR A 140 4.47 2.74 23.48
N THR A 141 3.21 2.94 23.05
CA THR A 141 2.49 4.19 23.32
C THR A 141 1.00 3.95 23.55
N ALA A 142 0.36 4.82 24.30
CA ALA A 142 -1.09 4.85 24.39
C ALA A 142 -1.70 5.51 23.15
N MET A 143 -2.82 4.96 22.74
CA MET A 143 -3.70 5.45 21.67
C MET A 143 -5.06 5.72 22.31
N HIS A 144 -5.48 6.96 22.28
CA HIS A 144 -6.72 7.45 22.87
C HIS A 144 -7.76 7.63 21.77
N LEU A 145 -8.82 6.83 21.84
CA LEU A 145 -9.89 6.86 20.84
C LEU A 145 -10.95 7.92 21.19
N ASP A 146 -11.66 8.43 20.20
CA ASP A 146 -12.72 9.44 20.37
C ASP A 146 -13.86 8.96 21.29
N ASN A 147 -14.04 7.64 21.44
CA ASN A 147 -15.00 7.04 22.37
C ASN A 147 -14.50 6.97 23.83
N LEU A 148 -13.43 7.68 24.15
CA LEU A 148 -12.79 7.77 25.47
C LEU A 148 -12.12 6.45 25.94
N THR A 149 -11.93 5.47 25.06
CA THR A 149 -11.14 4.29 25.40
C THR A 149 -9.67 4.53 25.11
N THR A 150 -8.81 3.93 25.92
CA THR A 150 -7.37 3.96 25.74
C THR A 150 -6.85 2.56 25.49
N GLN A 151 -6.05 2.40 24.46
CA GLN A 151 -5.38 1.16 24.10
C GLN A 151 -3.87 1.40 24.12
N VAL A 152 -3.10 0.44 24.62
CA VAL A 152 -1.64 0.51 24.62
C VAL A 152 -1.10 -0.43 23.57
N TRP A 153 -0.27 0.11 22.68
CA TRP A 153 0.26 -0.63 21.54
C TRP A 153 1.78 -0.57 21.48
N THR A 154 2.40 -1.71 21.18
CA THR A 154 3.83 -1.82 20.83
C THR A 154 3.95 -1.96 19.32
N PHE A 155 4.82 -1.17 18.71
CA PHE A 155 5.02 -1.10 17.26
C PHE A 155 6.31 -1.79 16.85
N THR A 156 6.24 -2.57 15.78
CA THR A 156 7.41 -3.23 15.17
C THR A 156 7.30 -3.10 13.66
N GLY A 157 8.32 -2.60 13.00
CA GLY A 157 8.34 -2.43 11.55
C GLY A 157 9.61 -3.00 10.92
N GLU A 158 9.46 -3.49 9.70
CA GLU A 158 10.55 -3.85 8.82
C GLU A 158 11.11 -2.61 8.13
N PRO A 159 12.40 -2.60 7.73
CA PRO A 159 12.93 -1.54 6.88
C PRO A 159 12.09 -1.40 5.60
N ALA A 160 11.65 -0.18 5.31
CA ALA A 160 10.91 0.11 4.10
C ALA A 160 11.80 -0.05 2.86
N THR A 161 11.21 -0.52 1.76
CA THR A 161 11.80 -0.41 0.42
C THR A 161 11.45 0.94 -0.19
N ALA A 162 11.85 1.18 -1.44
CA ALA A 162 11.46 2.40 -2.16
C ALA A 162 9.94 2.51 -2.41
N THR A 163 9.21 1.40 -2.33
CA THR A 163 7.80 1.34 -2.73
C THR A 163 6.90 0.59 -1.76
N ASP A 164 7.45 -0.09 -0.77
CA ASP A 164 6.68 -0.93 0.14
C ASP A 164 7.17 -0.74 1.58
N ALA A 165 6.22 -0.62 2.50
CA ALA A 165 6.47 -0.56 3.94
C ALA A 165 5.48 -1.45 4.68
N THR A 166 5.96 -2.18 5.68
CA THR A 166 5.15 -3.06 6.52
C THR A 166 5.46 -2.85 7.98
N TRP A 167 4.43 -2.90 8.80
CA TRP A 167 4.60 -2.86 10.26
C TRP A 167 3.47 -3.60 10.96
N VAL A 168 3.72 -3.92 12.21
CA VAL A 168 2.76 -4.56 13.11
C VAL A 168 2.65 -3.73 14.36
N LYS A 169 1.43 -3.56 14.87
CA LYS A 169 1.22 -3.14 16.25
C LYS A 169 0.53 -4.25 17.03
N GLN A 170 1.00 -4.49 18.24
CA GLN A 170 0.45 -5.50 19.18
C GLN A 170 -0.15 -4.79 20.38
N GLU A 171 -1.39 -5.13 20.71
CA GLU A 171 -2.09 -4.60 21.88
C GLU A 171 -1.55 -5.23 23.16
N ALA A 172 -1.23 -4.40 24.16
CA ALA A 172 -0.67 -4.84 25.43
C ALA A 172 -1.67 -5.74 26.18
N GLY A 173 -1.18 -6.84 26.72
CA GLY A 173 -1.99 -7.79 27.51
C GLY A 173 -2.91 -8.70 26.69
N THR A 174 -2.84 -8.66 25.37
CA THR A 174 -3.65 -9.49 24.47
C THR A 174 -2.78 -10.15 23.40
N ASP A 175 -3.34 -11.09 22.63
CA ASP A 175 -2.73 -11.64 21.43
C ASP A 175 -3.16 -10.91 20.15
N ARG A 176 -3.95 -9.82 20.29
CA ARG A 176 -4.43 -9.01 19.19
C ARG A 176 -3.31 -8.21 18.54
N ARG A 177 -3.20 -8.32 17.24
CA ARG A 177 -2.22 -7.62 16.41
C ARG A 177 -2.90 -6.99 15.20
N CYS A 178 -2.40 -5.82 14.81
CA CYS A 178 -2.75 -5.21 13.54
C CYS A 178 -1.54 -5.22 12.62
N PHE A 179 -1.66 -5.92 11.52
CA PHE A 179 -0.66 -5.98 10.45
C PHE A 179 -1.03 -4.94 9.40
N THR A 180 -0.06 -4.15 9.00
CA THR A 180 -0.27 -3.06 8.03
C THR A 180 0.75 -3.15 6.92
N THR A 181 0.31 -2.89 5.70
CA THR A 181 1.18 -2.70 4.54
C THR A 181 0.78 -1.43 3.80
N THR A 182 1.78 -0.69 3.35
CA THR A 182 1.64 0.47 2.47
C THR A 182 2.41 0.20 1.20
N ARG A 183 1.81 0.46 0.05
CA ARG A 183 2.43 0.28 -1.26
C ARG A 183 2.29 1.54 -2.10
N LEU A 184 3.42 1.99 -2.65
CA LEU A 184 3.48 3.02 -3.68
C LEU A 184 3.50 2.34 -5.05
N ARG A 185 2.56 2.70 -5.92
CA ARG A 185 2.50 2.22 -7.30
C ARG A 185 2.22 3.41 -8.20
N GLU A 186 3.27 3.89 -8.87
CA GLU A 186 3.19 5.11 -9.70
C GLU A 186 2.62 6.29 -8.91
N ASN A 187 1.48 6.83 -9.36
CA ASN A 187 0.77 7.94 -8.70
C ASN A 187 -0.27 7.48 -7.65
N VAL A 188 -0.23 6.20 -7.23
CA VAL A 188 -1.19 5.63 -6.27
C VAL A 188 -0.51 5.21 -4.98
N LEU A 189 -1.08 5.59 -3.85
CA LEU A 189 -0.73 5.07 -2.53
C LEU A 189 -1.85 4.16 -2.02
N LEU A 190 -1.50 2.89 -1.77
CA LEU A 190 -2.38 1.87 -1.21
C LEU A 190 -1.99 1.58 0.23
N GLN A 191 -2.97 1.50 1.12
CA GLN A 191 -2.77 1.02 2.48
C GLN A 191 -3.81 -0.05 2.83
N ALA A 192 -3.34 -1.14 3.41
CA ALA A 192 -4.18 -2.22 3.94
C ALA A 192 -3.78 -2.51 5.39
N LYS A 193 -4.79 -2.73 6.24
CA LYS A 193 -4.62 -3.12 7.64
C LYS A 193 -5.56 -4.25 7.99
N VAL A 194 -5.03 -5.30 8.64
CA VAL A 194 -5.79 -6.43 9.19
C VAL A 194 -5.43 -6.58 10.65
N CYS A 195 -6.41 -6.45 11.53
CA CYS A 195 -6.29 -6.68 12.96
C CYS A 195 -7.03 -7.95 13.34
N GLN A 196 -6.34 -8.86 14.02
CA GLN A 196 -6.87 -10.14 14.51
C GLN A 196 -5.98 -10.71 15.61
N ALA A 197 -6.42 -11.77 16.26
CA ALA A 197 -5.55 -12.62 17.07
C ALA A 197 -4.57 -13.39 16.18
N GLY A 198 -3.34 -13.62 16.65
CA GLY A 198 -2.34 -14.41 15.94
C GLY A 198 -1.72 -13.67 14.74
N ASN A 199 -1.43 -14.41 13.66
CA ASN A 199 -0.70 -13.89 12.50
C ASN A 199 -1.64 -13.47 11.36
N GLY A 200 -1.87 -12.18 11.20
CA GLY A 200 -2.59 -11.58 10.07
C GLY A 200 -1.73 -11.18 8.86
N GLY A 201 -0.42 -11.44 8.90
CA GLY A 201 0.50 -11.07 7.83
C GLY A 201 0.12 -11.63 6.44
N PRO A 202 -0.22 -12.92 6.30
CA PRO A 202 -0.70 -13.46 5.03
C PRO A 202 -1.96 -12.76 4.52
N ALA A 203 -2.91 -12.46 5.41
CA ALA A 203 -4.18 -11.82 5.05
C ALA A 203 -3.96 -10.37 4.58
N VAL A 204 -3.15 -9.56 5.28
CA VAL A 204 -2.87 -8.18 4.86
C VAL A 204 -2.13 -8.13 3.53
N ASN A 205 -1.20 -9.06 3.28
CA ASN A 205 -0.50 -9.13 2.01
C ASN A 205 -1.41 -9.56 0.85
N ALA A 206 -2.33 -10.51 1.08
CA ALA A 206 -3.33 -10.92 0.10
C ALA A 206 -4.30 -9.76 -0.22
N LEU A 207 -4.74 -9.03 0.80
CA LEU A 207 -5.60 -7.86 0.64
C LEU A 207 -4.92 -6.76 -0.19
N ALA A 208 -3.70 -6.38 0.18
CA ALA A 208 -2.93 -5.38 -0.57
C ALA A 208 -2.62 -5.83 -2.00
N GLY A 209 -2.39 -7.13 -2.22
CA GLY A 209 -2.25 -7.70 -3.55
C GLY A 209 -3.54 -7.61 -4.38
N ALA A 210 -4.69 -7.92 -3.79
CA ALA A 210 -5.99 -7.79 -4.43
C ALA A 210 -6.28 -6.32 -4.82
N MET A 211 -6.05 -5.37 -3.90
CA MET A 211 -6.17 -3.94 -4.17
C MET A 211 -5.25 -3.49 -5.32
N GLN A 212 -3.99 -3.92 -5.30
CA GLN A 212 -3.02 -3.57 -6.34
C GLN A 212 -3.40 -4.11 -7.72
N ASN A 213 -3.94 -5.33 -7.79
CA ASN A 213 -4.32 -5.97 -9.06
C ASN A 213 -5.44 -5.22 -9.79
N THR A 214 -6.18 -4.34 -9.11
CA THR A 214 -7.22 -3.52 -9.75
C THR A 214 -6.65 -2.29 -10.47
N LEU A 215 -5.41 -1.90 -10.19
CA LEU A 215 -4.80 -0.69 -10.77
C LEU A 215 -4.42 -0.87 -12.25
N GLY A 216 -4.25 -2.10 -12.70
CA GLY A 216 -3.81 -2.44 -14.07
C GLY A 216 -4.94 -2.90 -15.01
N GLN A 217 -6.22 -2.70 -14.64
CA GLN A 217 -7.38 -3.13 -15.44
C GLN A 217 -7.96 -2.01 -16.28
#